data_fc9d2c7c992d2dc406a2a93ed008ad75
#
_entry.id   fc9d2c7c992d2dc406a2a93ed008ad75
#
_cell.length_a   1.000
_cell.length_b   1.000
_cell.length_c   1.000
_cell.angle_alpha   90.00
_cell.angle_beta   90.00
_cell.angle_gamma   90.00
#
_symmetry.space_group_name_H-M   'P 1'
#
loop_
_entity.id
_entity.type
_entity.pdbx_description
1 polymer ?
#
loop_
_entity_poly.entity_id
_entity_poly.type
_entity_poly.pdbx_seq_one_letter_code
_entity_poly.pdbx_strand_id
1 'polypeptide(L)'
;MAQATTKDLTTLPVGRLGLIPLISCKDLGEKVNEWLIQWRKERSHEELDSFAFEGYQRESYLIPVQTARFGSGEAKCTIMESVRGDDIYLMVDVCNYSLTYSIGPYENLMSPDDHFQDLKRVIGAIGGKARRVNVIMPYLYESRQNIRSGRESLDCATALQELVSMGVENIITFDAHDARVQNATPLHGFETIQPSYQFIKALLNHEKGLHIDNDHFMIISPDEGSMNRAIYLANILGVDMGMYYKRLDYSKRINGRHPIAAYEFLGPNLKGKDMILIDDMISSGDIVLKISSLLKERGAGRIYICSTFGLFTNGLEKFDEAHKAGVFDKLLTTNLIYQSPELLAKDYYISCDMSKYIALIIDTLNHDQSVSYLLNPVDRINRCVSNYMAQYDEK
;
A
#
# COMPACT_ATOMS: atom_id res chain seq x y z
N MET A 1 18.07 16.59 7.87
CA MET A 1 16.74 16.58 7.24
C MET A 1 16.90 17.02 5.80
N ALA A 2 17.10 16.10 4.86
CA ALA A 2 17.06 16.48 3.45
C ALA A 2 15.58 16.68 3.11
N GLN A 3 15.19 17.92 2.91
CA GLN A 3 13.97 18.34 2.29
C GLN A 3 13.79 17.48 1.03
N ALA A 4 12.74 16.65 0.99
CA ALA A 4 12.12 16.39 -0.29
C ALA A 4 11.76 17.81 -0.77
N THR A 5 12.62 18.38 -1.56
CA THR A 5 12.34 19.64 -2.22
C THR A 5 11.07 19.39 -2.99
N THR A 6 9.96 19.85 -2.45
CA THR A 6 8.88 20.33 -3.29
C THR A 6 9.57 21.36 -4.17
N LYS A 7 10.07 20.92 -5.34
CA LYS A 7 10.45 21.83 -6.40
C LYS A 7 9.28 22.79 -6.55
N ASP A 8 9.59 24.05 -6.66
CA ASP A 8 8.63 25.10 -6.91
C ASP A 8 7.52 24.58 -7.80
N LEU A 9 6.33 24.42 -7.22
CA LEU A 9 5.17 24.03 -7.99
C LEU A 9 4.83 25.24 -8.85
N THR A 10 5.39 25.27 -10.04
CA THR A 10 5.28 26.38 -10.99
C THR A 10 3.97 26.35 -11.77
N THR A 11 3.15 25.29 -11.57
CA THR A 11 1.88 25.12 -12.25
C THR A 11 0.69 25.47 -11.33
N LEU A 12 -0.35 26.00 -11.94
CA LEU A 12 -1.60 26.27 -11.23
C LEU A 12 -2.29 24.95 -10.83
N PRO A 13 -2.97 24.91 -9.67
CA PRO A 13 -3.78 23.77 -9.31
C PRO A 13 -4.93 23.56 -10.32
N VAL A 14 -5.26 22.31 -10.61
CA VAL A 14 -6.35 21.90 -11.50
C VAL A 14 -7.69 22.45 -11.01
N GLY A 15 -7.89 22.44 -9.70
CA GLY A 15 -9.05 22.98 -9.01
C GLY A 15 -8.75 23.07 -7.51
N ARG A 16 -9.71 23.56 -6.73
CA ARG A 16 -9.59 23.51 -5.28
C ARG A 16 -9.49 22.05 -4.85
N LEU A 17 -8.50 21.76 -4.00
CA LEU A 17 -8.30 20.41 -3.50
C LEU A 17 -9.41 20.03 -2.52
N GLY A 18 -10.04 18.89 -2.76
CA GLY A 18 -10.97 18.25 -1.83
C GLY A 18 -10.55 16.80 -1.54
N LEU A 19 -10.47 16.44 -0.26
CA LEU A 19 -10.12 15.09 0.19
C LEU A 19 -11.34 14.46 0.87
N ILE A 20 -11.75 13.29 0.40
CA ILE A 20 -12.86 12.52 0.99
C ILE A 20 -12.32 11.14 1.37
N PRO A 21 -11.74 10.98 2.56
CA PRO A 21 -11.51 9.65 3.09
C PRO A 21 -12.84 9.04 3.53
N LEU A 22 -13.17 7.87 2.97
CA LEU A 22 -14.29 7.08 3.44
C LEU A 22 -14.01 6.63 4.88
N ILE A 23 -15.06 6.24 5.60
CA ILE A 23 -14.93 5.82 7.01
C ILE A 23 -13.87 4.73 7.20
N SER A 24 -13.68 3.84 6.22
CA SER A 24 -12.68 2.77 6.25
C SER A 24 -11.25 3.26 6.15
N CYS A 25 -11.03 4.50 5.67
CA CYS A 25 -9.70 5.10 5.44
C CYS A 25 -9.51 6.40 6.23
N LYS A 26 -10.33 6.63 7.26
CA LYS A 26 -10.39 7.90 7.99
C LYS A 26 -9.06 8.31 8.59
N ASP A 27 -8.44 7.44 9.38
CA ASP A 27 -7.21 7.76 10.12
C ASP A 27 -6.04 8.08 9.17
N LEU A 28 -5.93 7.34 8.07
CA LEU A 28 -4.93 7.61 7.04
C LEU A 28 -5.22 8.94 6.33
N GLY A 29 -6.50 9.21 6.01
CA GLY A 29 -6.93 10.45 5.38
C GLY A 29 -6.69 11.69 6.25
N GLU A 30 -6.90 11.60 7.56
CA GLU A 30 -6.58 12.67 8.51
C GLU A 30 -5.07 13.00 8.51
N LYS A 31 -4.20 11.99 8.57
CA LYS A 31 -2.75 12.18 8.49
C LYS A 31 -2.31 12.79 7.15
N VAL A 32 -2.92 12.36 6.04
CA VAL A 32 -2.67 12.94 4.72
C VAL A 32 -3.08 14.42 4.68
N ASN A 33 -4.23 14.77 5.23
CA ASN A 33 -4.70 16.14 5.34
C ASN A 33 -3.74 17.02 6.15
N GLU A 34 -3.20 16.54 7.25
CA GLU A 34 -2.20 17.26 8.07
C GLU A 34 -0.96 17.63 7.25
N TRP A 35 -0.41 16.68 6.46
CA TRP A 35 0.73 16.95 5.58
C TRP A 35 0.41 17.99 4.51
N LEU A 36 -0.75 17.92 3.89
CA LEU A 36 -1.19 18.89 2.87
C LEU A 36 -1.33 20.30 3.46
N ILE A 37 -1.93 20.43 4.66
CA ILE A 37 -2.06 21.69 5.37
C ILE A 37 -0.67 22.27 5.66
N GLN A 38 0.23 21.47 6.23
CA GLN A 38 1.57 21.92 6.57
C GLN A 38 2.31 22.46 5.35
N TRP A 39 2.38 21.70 4.26
CA TRP A 39 3.16 22.12 3.09
C TRP A 39 2.57 23.34 2.38
N ARG A 40 1.26 23.44 2.28
CA ARG A 40 0.63 24.59 1.66
C ARG A 40 0.73 25.86 2.50
N LYS A 41 0.83 25.73 3.81
CA LYS A 41 1.20 26.85 4.69
C LYS A 41 2.66 27.26 4.52
N GLU A 42 3.58 26.32 4.39
CA GLU A 42 5.01 26.60 4.15
C GLU A 42 5.24 27.33 2.83
N ARG A 43 4.41 27.11 1.82
CA ARG A 43 4.44 27.82 0.51
C ARG A 43 3.78 29.21 0.53
N SER A 44 3.25 29.67 1.64
CA SER A 44 2.50 30.94 1.74
C SER A 44 3.34 32.20 1.46
N HIS A 45 4.64 32.05 1.33
CA HIS A 45 5.56 33.19 1.09
C HIS A 45 5.74 33.55 -0.40
N GLU A 46 5.13 32.80 -1.30
CA GLU A 46 5.19 33.06 -2.74
C GLU A 46 3.84 33.65 -3.20
N GLU A 47 3.88 34.66 -4.06
CA GLU A 47 2.80 35.47 -4.64
C GLU A 47 1.48 34.69 -4.99
N LEU A 48 0.76 34.21 -3.97
CA LEU A 48 -0.49 33.45 -4.11
C LEU A 48 -1.75 34.33 -4.14
N ASP A 49 -1.59 35.64 -4.40
CA ASP A 49 -2.69 36.62 -4.35
C ASP A 49 -3.62 36.60 -5.57
N SER A 50 -3.47 35.64 -6.49
CA SER A 50 -4.34 35.52 -7.64
C SER A 50 -5.60 34.68 -7.37
N PHE A 51 -6.71 34.99 -8.05
CA PHE A 51 -7.95 34.19 -8.02
C PHE A 51 -7.74 32.71 -8.34
N ALA A 52 -6.67 32.36 -9.05
CA ALA A 52 -6.33 30.99 -9.37
C ALA A 52 -5.96 30.15 -8.13
N PHE A 53 -5.55 30.82 -7.04
CA PHE A 53 -5.21 30.20 -5.77
C PHE A 53 -6.28 30.40 -4.69
N GLU A 54 -7.49 30.84 -5.05
CA GLU A 54 -8.58 30.94 -4.09
C GLU A 54 -8.87 29.57 -3.46
N GLY A 55 -8.80 29.51 -2.12
CA GLY A 55 -8.96 28.26 -1.36
C GLY A 55 -7.77 27.29 -1.44
N TYR A 56 -6.60 27.74 -1.92
CA TYR A 56 -5.38 26.94 -1.94
C TYR A 56 -4.89 26.65 -0.52
N GLN A 57 -4.90 27.64 0.35
CA GLN A 57 -4.61 27.48 1.78
C GLN A 57 -5.90 27.37 2.56
N ARG A 58 -6.07 26.25 3.26
CA ARG A 58 -7.24 25.96 4.07
C ARG A 58 -6.83 25.37 5.41
N GLU A 59 -7.67 25.49 6.41
CA GLU A 59 -7.49 24.81 7.70
C GLU A 59 -7.68 23.29 7.57
N SER A 60 -8.45 22.86 6.56
CA SER A 60 -8.68 21.45 6.24
C SER A 60 -9.08 21.31 4.77
N TYR A 61 -8.62 20.25 4.13
CA TYR A 61 -9.04 19.82 2.79
C TYR A 61 -10.08 18.69 2.84
N LEU A 62 -10.41 18.23 4.06
CA LEU A 62 -11.43 17.20 4.25
C LEU A 62 -12.81 17.73 3.92
N ILE A 63 -13.52 17.01 3.05
CA ILE A 63 -14.92 17.27 2.72
C ILE A 63 -15.78 16.31 3.51
N PRO A 64 -16.68 16.81 4.39
CA PRO A 64 -17.52 15.96 5.21
C PRO A 64 -18.52 15.18 4.36
N VAL A 65 -18.55 13.86 4.59
CA VAL A 65 -19.46 12.92 3.93
C VAL A 65 -20.16 12.08 4.99
N GLN A 66 -21.44 11.86 4.83
CA GLN A 66 -22.23 10.99 5.66
C GLN A 66 -22.74 9.80 4.84
N THR A 67 -22.35 8.60 5.23
CA THR A 67 -22.90 7.35 4.69
C THR A 67 -23.87 6.78 5.72
N ALA A 68 -25.16 6.79 5.40
CA ALA A 68 -26.21 6.28 6.28
C ALA A 68 -26.69 4.90 5.80
N ARG A 69 -26.80 3.95 6.72
CA ARG A 69 -27.41 2.62 6.49
C ARG A 69 -28.87 2.64 6.92
N PHE A 70 -29.75 2.07 6.10
CA PHE A 70 -31.13 1.79 6.47
C PHE A 70 -31.23 0.45 7.19
N GLY A 71 -32.33 0.22 7.91
CA GLY A 71 -32.55 -1.05 8.60
C GLY A 71 -32.58 -2.30 7.71
N SER A 72 -32.74 -2.12 6.39
CA SER A 72 -32.62 -3.18 5.38
C SER A 72 -31.18 -3.52 4.99
N GLY A 73 -30.19 -2.71 5.44
CA GLY A 73 -28.80 -2.80 5.00
C GLY A 73 -28.46 -1.95 3.78
N GLU A 74 -29.46 -1.39 3.07
CA GLU A 74 -29.22 -0.43 2.01
C GLU A 74 -28.56 0.84 2.58
N ALA A 75 -27.85 1.57 1.72
CA ALA A 75 -27.19 2.79 2.17
C ALA A 75 -27.38 3.94 1.19
N LYS A 76 -27.20 5.17 1.72
CA LYS A 76 -27.05 6.37 0.91
C LYS A 76 -25.84 7.17 1.37
N CYS A 77 -25.31 7.96 0.46
CA CYS A 77 -24.26 8.92 0.75
C CYS A 77 -24.79 10.35 0.58
N THR A 78 -24.35 11.24 1.47
CA THR A 78 -24.63 12.70 1.39
C THR A 78 -23.31 13.44 1.56
N ILE A 79 -22.96 14.30 0.62
CA ILE A 79 -21.84 15.24 0.72
C ILE A 79 -22.38 16.52 1.36
N MET A 80 -21.72 17.00 2.40
CA MET A 80 -22.25 18.06 3.26
C MET A 80 -21.90 19.47 2.77
N GLU A 81 -21.04 19.60 1.75
CA GLU A 81 -20.68 20.88 1.14
C GLU A 81 -20.58 20.78 -0.39
N SER A 82 -20.48 21.94 -1.06
CA SER A 82 -20.38 21.96 -2.52
C SER A 82 -19.01 21.53 -2.99
N VAL A 83 -18.98 20.59 -3.92
CA VAL A 83 -17.76 20.10 -4.59
C VAL A 83 -17.64 20.62 -6.03
N ARG A 84 -18.41 21.65 -6.39
CA ARG A 84 -18.43 22.17 -7.76
C ARG A 84 -17.10 22.79 -8.13
N GLY A 85 -16.49 22.22 -9.18
CA GLY A 85 -15.22 22.70 -9.73
C GLY A 85 -13.98 22.23 -8.92
N ASP A 86 -14.16 21.42 -7.88
CA ASP A 86 -13.06 20.92 -7.06
C ASP A 86 -12.36 19.73 -7.73
N ASP A 87 -11.08 19.55 -7.43
CA ASP A 87 -10.28 18.37 -7.73
C ASP A 87 -10.36 17.43 -6.52
N ILE A 88 -11.15 16.37 -6.65
CA ILE A 88 -11.54 15.49 -5.55
C ILE A 88 -10.68 14.23 -5.52
N TYR A 89 -10.18 13.89 -4.33
CA TYR A 89 -9.48 12.65 -4.04
C TYR A 89 -10.29 11.83 -3.03
N LEU A 90 -10.79 10.69 -3.47
CA LEU A 90 -11.49 9.71 -2.64
C LEU A 90 -10.50 8.70 -2.12
N MET A 91 -10.49 8.44 -0.82
CA MET A 91 -9.64 7.42 -0.21
C MET A 91 -10.50 6.31 0.39
N VAL A 92 -10.21 5.05 0.06
CA VAL A 92 -10.95 3.89 0.56
C VAL A 92 -10.01 2.73 0.89
N ASP A 93 -10.12 2.20 2.11
CA ASP A 93 -9.55 0.90 2.48
C ASP A 93 -10.64 -0.15 2.36
N VAL A 94 -10.58 -0.98 1.32
CA VAL A 94 -11.55 -2.07 1.10
C VAL A 94 -11.32 -3.26 2.02
N CYS A 95 -10.18 -3.32 2.70
CA CYS A 95 -9.81 -4.41 3.60
C CYS A 95 -10.07 -4.10 5.07
N ASN A 96 -10.66 -2.96 5.41
CA ASN A 96 -10.92 -2.60 6.80
C ASN A 96 -12.06 -3.43 7.40
N TYR A 97 -11.70 -4.49 8.10
CA TYR A 97 -12.63 -5.42 8.74
C TYR A 97 -13.06 -4.98 10.15
N SER A 98 -12.64 -3.80 10.62
CA SER A 98 -13.00 -3.31 11.96
C SER A 98 -14.38 -2.64 12.02
N LEU A 99 -14.95 -2.34 10.86
CA LEU A 99 -16.21 -1.61 10.75
C LEU A 99 -17.39 -2.56 10.66
N THR A 100 -18.49 -2.15 11.28
CA THR A 100 -19.74 -2.90 11.30
C THR A 100 -20.93 -2.03 10.90
N TYR A 101 -22.02 -2.67 10.51
CA TYR A 101 -23.33 -2.03 10.36
C TYR A 101 -24.45 -3.00 10.74
N SER A 102 -25.61 -2.45 11.11
CA SER A 102 -26.74 -3.26 11.57
C SER A 102 -27.75 -3.51 10.44
N ILE A 103 -28.23 -4.74 10.34
CA ILE A 103 -29.42 -5.11 9.55
C ILE A 103 -30.45 -5.63 10.55
N GLY A 104 -31.45 -4.82 10.84
CA GLY A 104 -32.39 -5.13 11.92
C GLY A 104 -31.63 -5.33 13.25
N PRO A 105 -31.79 -6.48 13.93
CA PRO A 105 -31.09 -6.78 15.18
C PRO A 105 -29.68 -7.35 15.01
N TYR A 106 -29.20 -7.58 13.78
CA TYR A 106 -27.94 -8.24 13.50
C TYR A 106 -26.85 -7.22 13.17
N GLU A 107 -25.69 -7.38 13.77
CA GLU A 107 -24.48 -6.65 13.43
C GLU A 107 -23.66 -7.44 12.41
N ASN A 108 -23.25 -6.76 11.34
CA ASN A 108 -22.50 -7.36 10.24
C ASN A 108 -21.18 -6.62 10.07
N LEU A 109 -20.09 -7.35 9.88
CA LEU A 109 -18.82 -6.78 9.46
C LEU A 109 -18.94 -6.26 8.03
N MET A 110 -18.34 -5.10 7.77
CA MET A 110 -18.25 -4.58 6.41
C MET A 110 -17.27 -5.43 5.59
N SER A 111 -17.78 -5.96 4.48
CA SER A 111 -16.97 -6.68 3.50
C SER A 111 -16.23 -5.73 2.56
N PRO A 112 -15.24 -6.21 1.77
CA PRO A 112 -14.67 -5.45 0.67
C PRO A 112 -15.72 -4.91 -0.31
N ASP A 113 -16.79 -5.66 -0.56
CA ASP A 113 -17.91 -5.25 -1.42
C ASP A 113 -18.67 -4.07 -0.81
N ASP A 114 -18.90 -4.08 0.51
CA ASP A 114 -19.55 -2.97 1.21
C ASP A 114 -18.75 -1.68 1.07
N HIS A 115 -17.44 -1.74 1.27
CA HIS A 115 -16.54 -0.59 1.12
C HIS A 115 -16.48 -0.09 -0.32
N PHE A 116 -16.37 -0.99 -1.28
CA PHE A 116 -16.37 -0.64 -2.70
C PHE A 116 -17.71 -0.04 -3.13
N GLN A 117 -18.83 -0.58 -2.64
CA GLN A 117 -20.14 -0.01 -2.92
C GLN A 117 -20.34 1.37 -2.27
N ASP A 118 -19.77 1.61 -1.07
CA ASP A 118 -19.80 2.94 -0.45
C ASP A 118 -18.95 3.94 -1.25
N LEU A 119 -17.81 3.55 -1.81
CA LEU A 119 -17.05 4.38 -2.75
C LEU A 119 -17.92 4.80 -3.94
N LYS A 120 -18.64 3.88 -4.57
CA LYS A 120 -19.54 4.19 -5.70
C LYS A 120 -20.66 5.14 -5.29
N ARG A 121 -21.18 5.01 -4.08
CA ARG A 121 -22.20 5.95 -3.55
C ARG A 121 -21.65 7.36 -3.40
N VAL A 122 -20.40 7.52 -2.95
CA VAL A 122 -19.74 8.83 -2.86
C VAL A 122 -19.55 9.42 -4.25
N ILE A 123 -19.06 8.66 -5.23
CA ILE A 123 -18.91 9.09 -6.62
C ILE A 123 -20.28 9.53 -7.18
N GLY A 124 -21.33 8.75 -6.93
CA GLY A 124 -22.70 9.09 -7.32
C GLY A 124 -23.21 10.39 -6.67
N ALA A 125 -22.86 10.64 -5.41
CA ALA A 125 -23.24 11.87 -4.71
C ALA A 125 -22.50 13.11 -5.23
N ILE A 126 -21.26 12.98 -5.73
CA ILE A 126 -20.54 14.05 -6.45
C ILE A 126 -21.32 14.44 -7.70
N GLY A 127 -21.91 13.47 -8.38
CA GLY A 127 -22.88 13.69 -9.47
C GLY A 127 -22.34 14.51 -10.63
N GLY A 128 -21.06 14.34 -11.01
CA GLY A 128 -20.42 15.03 -12.12
C GLY A 128 -20.22 16.55 -11.90
N LYS A 129 -20.28 17.03 -10.67
CA LYS A 129 -20.11 18.47 -10.35
C LYS A 129 -18.64 18.84 -10.07
N ALA A 130 -17.85 17.91 -9.61
CA ALA A 130 -16.42 18.09 -9.45
C ALA A 130 -15.74 18.34 -10.81
N ARG A 131 -14.62 19.01 -10.81
CA ARG A 131 -13.80 19.18 -12.01
C ARG A 131 -13.11 17.85 -12.37
N ARG A 132 -12.62 17.13 -11.37
CA ARG A 132 -11.96 15.83 -11.52
C ARG A 132 -12.25 14.97 -10.29
N VAL A 133 -12.36 13.67 -10.48
CA VAL A 133 -12.53 12.68 -9.43
C VAL A 133 -11.39 11.67 -9.53
N ASN A 134 -10.59 11.58 -8.49
CA ASN A 134 -9.49 10.64 -8.37
C ASN A 134 -9.78 9.67 -7.23
N VAL A 135 -9.44 8.40 -7.41
CA VAL A 135 -9.61 7.36 -6.38
C VAL A 135 -8.24 6.88 -5.92
N ILE A 136 -7.99 6.95 -4.63
CA ILE A 136 -6.87 6.33 -3.95
C ILE A 136 -7.43 5.12 -3.21
N MET A 137 -7.14 3.94 -3.75
CA MET A 137 -7.55 2.65 -3.23
C MET A 137 -6.28 1.85 -2.95
N PRO A 138 -5.69 2.00 -1.74
CA PRO A 138 -4.39 1.42 -1.44
C PRO A 138 -4.30 -0.06 -1.76
N TYR A 139 -5.20 -0.88 -1.21
CA TYR A 139 -5.41 -2.25 -1.64
C TYR A 139 -6.43 -2.24 -2.78
N LEU A 140 -6.01 -2.65 -3.97
CA LEU A 140 -6.89 -2.67 -5.13
C LEU A 140 -7.97 -3.73 -4.94
N TYR A 141 -9.24 -3.31 -5.00
CA TYR A 141 -10.39 -4.21 -4.88
C TYR A 141 -10.32 -5.32 -5.93
N GLU A 142 -10.52 -6.56 -5.48
CA GLU A 142 -10.43 -7.79 -6.28
C GLU A 142 -9.08 -7.99 -7.01
N SER A 143 -7.99 -7.42 -6.50
CA SER A 143 -6.66 -7.51 -7.15
C SER A 143 -6.14 -8.94 -7.32
N ARG A 144 -6.63 -9.89 -6.52
CA ARG A 144 -6.29 -11.31 -6.62
C ARG A 144 -7.02 -12.02 -7.75
N GLN A 145 -8.14 -11.45 -8.24
CA GLN A 145 -8.91 -11.94 -9.38
C GLN A 145 -8.56 -11.13 -10.65
N ASN A 146 -7.29 -11.12 -11.00
CA ASN A 146 -6.68 -10.33 -12.08
C ASN A 146 -6.50 -11.10 -13.39
N ILE A 147 -6.63 -12.43 -13.36
CA ILE A 147 -6.47 -13.32 -14.50
C ILE A 147 -7.67 -14.27 -14.54
N ARG A 148 -8.21 -14.51 -15.73
CA ARG A 148 -9.24 -15.49 -15.96
C ARG A 148 -8.64 -16.76 -16.55
N SER A 149 -8.87 -17.90 -15.91
CA SER A 149 -8.58 -19.21 -16.44
C SER A 149 -9.87 -20.03 -16.47
N GLY A 150 -10.44 -20.25 -17.66
CA GLY A 150 -11.70 -20.99 -17.78
C GLY A 150 -12.94 -20.13 -17.57
N ARG A 151 -13.93 -20.65 -16.80
CA ARG A 151 -15.25 -20.04 -16.59
C ARG A 151 -15.30 -19.28 -15.26
N GLU A 152 -14.42 -18.33 -15.10
CA GLU A 152 -14.29 -17.50 -13.90
C GLU A 152 -14.70 -16.05 -14.21
N SER A 153 -15.12 -15.31 -13.19
CA SER A 153 -15.27 -13.87 -13.28
C SER A 153 -13.88 -13.19 -13.41
N LEU A 154 -13.87 -11.94 -13.85
CA LEU A 154 -12.66 -11.11 -13.92
C LEU A 154 -12.93 -9.80 -13.17
N ASP A 155 -13.10 -9.94 -11.85
CA ASP A 155 -13.71 -8.90 -11.02
C ASP A 155 -12.85 -7.65 -10.91
N CYS A 156 -11.52 -7.79 -10.85
CA CYS A 156 -10.62 -6.64 -10.81
C CYS A 156 -10.80 -5.73 -12.05
N ALA A 157 -10.80 -6.32 -13.26
CA ALA A 157 -10.97 -5.56 -14.49
C ALA A 157 -12.37 -4.93 -14.57
N THR A 158 -13.39 -5.66 -14.16
CA THR A 158 -14.78 -5.17 -14.13
C THR A 158 -14.92 -3.98 -13.19
N ALA A 159 -14.35 -4.07 -11.98
CA ALA A 159 -14.37 -2.98 -11.00
C ALA A 159 -13.66 -1.71 -11.51
N LEU A 160 -12.49 -1.86 -12.15
CA LEU A 160 -11.78 -0.73 -12.76
C LEU A 160 -12.62 -0.06 -13.85
N GLN A 161 -13.21 -0.83 -14.75
CA GLN A 161 -14.08 -0.32 -15.81
C GLN A 161 -15.33 0.35 -15.25
N GLU A 162 -15.90 -0.17 -14.16
CA GLU A 162 -17.04 0.44 -13.49
C GLU A 162 -16.69 1.83 -12.93
N LEU A 163 -15.57 1.98 -12.22
CA LEU A 163 -15.10 3.28 -11.72
C LEU A 163 -14.89 4.29 -12.85
N VAL A 164 -14.24 3.86 -13.93
CA VAL A 164 -14.03 4.70 -15.12
C VAL A 164 -15.37 5.13 -15.74
N SER A 165 -16.32 4.21 -15.87
CA SER A 165 -17.65 4.51 -16.40
C SER A 165 -18.45 5.50 -15.53
N MET A 166 -18.11 5.57 -14.24
CA MET A 166 -18.68 6.54 -13.29
C MET A 166 -17.98 7.91 -13.31
N GLY A 167 -16.96 8.09 -14.18
CA GLY A 167 -16.25 9.37 -14.35
C GLY A 167 -15.01 9.52 -13.45
N VAL A 168 -14.45 8.45 -12.93
CA VAL A 168 -13.14 8.48 -12.27
C VAL A 168 -12.06 8.66 -13.32
N GLU A 169 -11.19 9.66 -13.14
CA GLU A 169 -10.14 9.99 -14.10
C GLU A 169 -8.82 9.28 -13.78
N ASN A 170 -8.45 9.26 -12.49
CA ASN A 170 -7.23 8.59 -12.04
C ASN A 170 -7.54 7.58 -10.93
N ILE A 171 -6.95 6.41 -11.02
CA ILE A 171 -6.97 5.37 -9.99
C ILE A 171 -5.54 5.16 -9.50
N ILE A 172 -5.32 5.38 -8.22
CA ILE A 172 -4.03 5.23 -7.56
C ILE A 172 -4.12 4.07 -6.57
N THR A 173 -3.25 3.09 -6.74
CA THR A 173 -3.14 1.94 -5.86
C THR A 173 -1.69 1.69 -5.46
N PHE A 174 -1.48 0.79 -4.51
CA PHE A 174 -0.14 0.43 -4.08
C PHE A 174 0.07 -1.06 -4.33
N ASP A 175 1.24 -1.39 -4.84
CA ASP A 175 1.73 -2.76 -5.02
C ASP A 175 0.66 -3.73 -5.52
N ALA A 176 -0.03 -3.38 -6.62
CA ALA A 176 -1.05 -4.23 -7.22
C ALA A 176 -0.49 -5.65 -7.42
N HIS A 177 -1.28 -6.66 -7.06
CA HIS A 177 -0.86 -8.07 -7.13
C HIS A 177 -0.31 -8.45 -8.51
N ASP A 178 -0.90 -7.89 -9.56
CA ASP A 178 -0.37 -7.91 -10.93
C ASP A 178 -0.53 -6.51 -11.56
N ALA A 179 0.55 -5.84 -11.88
CA ALA A 179 0.53 -4.51 -12.48
C ALA A 179 -0.18 -4.45 -13.86
N ARG A 180 -0.36 -5.59 -14.52
CA ARG A 180 -1.06 -5.67 -15.82
C ARG A 180 -2.55 -5.39 -15.73
N VAL A 181 -3.13 -5.30 -14.53
CA VAL A 181 -4.54 -4.88 -14.34
C VAL A 181 -4.83 -3.51 -14.95
N GLN A 182 -3.81 -2.63 -15.07
CA GLN A 182 -3.91 -1.35 -15.78
C GLN A 182 -4.39 -1.48 -17.24
N ASN A 183 -4.17 -2.65 -17.87
CA ASN A 183 -4.62 -2.91 -19.24
C ASN A 183 -6.17 -2.95 -19.36
N ALA A 184 -6.91 -3.04 -18.24
CA ALA A 184 -8.37 -2.97 -18.26
C ALA A 184 -8.89 -1.56 -18.59
N THR A 185 -8.07 -0.52 -18.37
CA THR A 185 -8.45 0.90 -18.53
C THR A 185 -7.36 1.70 -19.27
N PRO A 186 -7.02 1.33 -20.52
CA PRO A 186 -5.81 1.82 -21.21
C PRO A 186 -5.81 3.31 -21.55
N LEU A 187 -6.95 3.99 -21.43
CA LEU A 187 -7.10 5.42 -21.73
C LEU A 187 -7.30 6.29 -20.48
N HIS A 188 -7.17 5.71 -19.29
CA HIS A 188 -7.35 6.41 -18.00
C HIS A 188 -6.09 6.32 -17.16
N GLY A 189 -5.91 7.30 -16.29
CA GLY A 189 -4.78 7.32 -15.35
C GLY A 189 -4.88 6.14 -14.37
N PHE A 190 -3.83 5.32 -14.36
CA PHE A 190 -3.69 4.23 -13.39
C PHE A 190 -2.25 4.18 -12.90
N GLU A 191 -2.07 4.31 -11.59
CA GLU A 191 -0.76 4.26 -10.96
C GLU A 191 -0.73 3.16 -9.92
N THR A 192 0.28 2.30 -9.98
CA THR A 192 0.59 1.32 -8.93
C THR A 192 1.98 1.58 -8.36
N ILE A 193 2.07 1.74 -7.05
CA ILE A 193 3.24 2.30 -6.38
C ILE A 193 3.79 1.32 -5.37
N GLN A 194 5.09 1.01 -5.45
CA GLN A 194 5.74 0.13 -4.48
C GLN A 194 6.29 0.90 -3.28
N PRO A 195 6.07 0.43 -2.04
CA PRO A 195 6.54 1.09 -0.81
C PRO A 195 7.99 0.78 -0.44
N SER A 196 8.82 0.36 -1.39
CA SER A 196 10.21 -0.10 -1.15
C SER A 196 11.04 0.90 -0.34
N TYR A 197 10.93 2.19 -0.63
CA TYR A 197 11.64 3.22 0.13
C TYR A 197 11.20 3.27 1.59
N GLN A 198 9.91 3.13 1.86
CA GLN A 198 9.37 3.18 3.22
C GLN A 198 9.82 1.98 4.03
N PHE A 199 9.89 0.78 3.43
CA PHE A 199 10.43 -0.40 4.08
C PHE A 199 11.91 -0.22 4.47
N ILE A 200 12.74 0.18 3.51
CA ILE A 200 14.18 0.39 3.78
C ILE A 200 14.36 1.47 4.85
N LYS A 201 13.68 2.60 4.72
CA LYS A 201 13.76 3.68 5.71
C LYS A 201 13.32 3.24 7.09
N ALA A 202 12.20 2.51 7.20
CA ALA A 202 11.69 2.02 8.48
C ALA A 202 12.65 1.01 9.09
N LEU A 203 13.16 0.06 8.31
CA LEU A 203 14.13 -0.93 8.78
C LEU A 203 15.39 -0.26 9.32
N LEU A 204 16.02 0.63 8.56
CA LEU A 204 17.26 1.31 8.95
C LEU A 204 17.10 2.23 10.16
N ASN A 205 15.90 2.75 10.41
CA ASN A 205 15.61 3.54 11.60
C ASN A 205 15.46 2.70 12.88
N HIS A 206 15.05 1.43 12.76
CA HIS A 206 14.79 0.56 13.92
C HIS A 206 15.91 -0.43 14.18
N GLU A 207 16.63 -0.85 13.14
CA GLU A 207 17.71 -1.84 13.25
C GLU A 207 19.10 -1.19 13.18
N LYS A 208 20.01 -1.69 13.99
CA LYS A 208 21.40 -1.23 14.03
C LYS A 208 22.35 -2.29 13.52
N GLY A 209 23.50 -1.83 12.95
CA GLY A 209 24.55 -2.73 12.51
C GLY A 209 24.13 -3.66 11.37
N LEU A 210 23.29 -3.18 10.45
CA LEU A 210 23.03 -3.86 9.19
C LEU A 210 24.13 -3.51 8.18
N HIS A 211 24.71 -4.53 7.57
CA HIS A 211 25.63 -4.38 6.44
C HIS A 211 24.88 -4.75 5.17
N ILE A 212 24.62 -3.73 4.32
CA ILE A 212 23.85 -3.92 3.08
C ILE A 212 24.85 -4.07 1.92
N ASP A 213 25.36 -5.28 1.78
CA ASP A 213 26.27 -5.71 0.72
C ASP A 213 26.07 -7.20 0.41
N ASN A 214 26.69 -7.70 -0.66
CA ASN A 214 26.54 -9.08 -1.10
C ASN A 214 27.02 -10.13 -0.11
N ASP A 215 27.94 -9.81 0.78
CA ASP A 215 28.48 -10.78 1.74
C ASP A 215 27.57 -10.94 2.95
N HIS A 216 26.81 -9.91 3.31
CA HIS A 216 26.06 -9.86 4.56
C HIS A 216 24.55 -9.78 4.38
N PHE A 217 24.05 -9.44 3.19
CA PHE A 217 22.62 -9.16 2.98
C PHE A 217 22.05 -9.82 1.72
N MET A 218 20.80 -10.22 1.76
CA MET A 218 20.11 -10.83 0.62
C MET A 218 18.62 -10.50 0.63
N ILE A 219 18.03 -10.39 -0.57
CA ILE A 219 16.58 -10.27 -0.73
C ILE A 219 16.01 -11.63 -1.08
N ILE A 220 14.89 -12.00 -0.45
CA ILE A 220 14.23 -13.29 -0.64
C ILE A 220 12.82 -13.09 -1.18
N SER A 221 12.50 -13.80 -2.24
CA SER A 221 11.12 -14.00 -2.71
C SER A 221 10.53 -15.26 -2.10
N PRO A 222 9.35 -15.20 -1.43
CA PRO A 222 8.73 -16.40 -0.85
C PRO A 222 8.19 -17.36 -1.91
N ASP A 223 7.87 -16.88 -3.11
CA ASP A 223 7.40 -17.68 -4.25
C ASP A 223 7.59 -16.92 -5.58
N GLU A 224 7.07 -17.51 -6.67
CA GLU A 224 7.19 -16.94 -8.02
C GLU A 224 6.42 -15.63 -8.19
N GLY A 225 5.34 -15.44 -7.42
CA GLY A 225 4.48 -14.24 -7.50
C GLY A 225 5.20 -12.97 -7.05
N SER A 226 6.10 -13.08 -6.07
CA SER A 226 6.83 -11.94 -5.50
C SER A 226 8.22 -11.74 -6.11
N MET A 227 8.60 -12.57 -7.11
CA MET A 227 9.94 -12.54 -7.71
C MET A 227 10.31 -11.16 -8.27
N ASN A 228 9.42 -10.50 -8.99
CA ASN A 228 9.69 -9.19 -9.59
C ASN A 228 9.97 -8.11 -8.53
N ARG A 229 9.27 -8.15 -7.38
CA ARG A 229 9.50 -7.25 -6.24
C ARG A 229 10.88 -7.48 -5.64
N ALA A 230 11.25 -8.75 -5.44
CA ALA A 230 12.54 -9.12 -4.90
C ALA A 230 13.69 -8.71 -5.83
N ILE A 231 13.57 -8.97 -7.15
CA ILE A 231 14.55 -8.53 -8.16
C ILE A 231 14.70 -7.00 -8.14
N TYR A 232 13.58 -6.28 -8.11
CA TYR A 232 13.59 -4.82 -8.11
C TYR A 232 14.33 -4.27 -6.89
N LEU A 233 14.01 -4.77 -5.69
CA LEU A 233 14.65 -4.31 -4.45
C LEU A 233 16.13 -4.72 -4.38
N ALA A 234 16.47 -5.95 -4.77
CA ALA A 234 17.85 -6.44 -4.82
C ALA A 234 18.71 -5.59 -5.75
N ASN A 235 18.21 -5.26 -6.95
CA ASN A 235 18.91 -4.40 -7.90
C ASN A 235 19.17 -2.99 -7.35
N ILE A 236 18.18 -2.40 -6.64
CA ILE A 236 18.36 -1.08 -6.03
C ILE A 236 19.42 -1.10 -4.95
N LEU A 237 19.43 -2.15 -4.12
CA LEU A 237 20.37 -2.28 -3.00
C LEU A 237 21.75 -2.81 -3.43
N GLY A 238 21.86 -3.32 -4.67
CA GLY A 238 23.10 -3.92 -5.18
C GLY A 238 23.47 -5.23 -4.46
N VAL A 239 22.47 -6.02 -4.03
CA VAL A 239 22.66 -7.27 -3.30
C VAL A 239 22.07 -8.47 -4.03
N ASP A 240 22.50 -9.67 -3.64
CA ASP A 240 21.98 -10.92 -4.18
C ASP A 240 20.50 -11.13 -3.85
N MET A 241 19.85 -11.92 -4.69
CA MET A 241 18.48 -12.37 -4.51
C MET A 241 18.41 -13.90 -4.48
N GLY A 242 17.53 -14.41 -3.61
CA GLY A 242 17.13 -15.82 -3.60
C GLY A 242 15.61 -15.94 -3.69
N MET A 243 15.13 -17.12 -4.08
CA MET A 243 13.70 -17.40 -4.10
C MET A 243 13.38 -18.84 -3.70
N TYR A 244 12.17 -19.04 -3.21
CA TYR A 244 11.61 -20.36 -3.05
C TYR A 244 10.56 -20.63 -4.12
N TYR A 245 10.52 -21.87 -4.62
CA TYR A 245 9.42 -22.31 -5.48
C TYR A 245 8.77 -23.58 -4.91
N LYS A 246 7.49 -23.75 -5.22
CA LYS A 246 6.67 -24.87 -4.77
C LYS A 246 6.76 -25.99 -5.79
N ARG A 247 7.51 -27.06 -5.49
CA ARG A 247 7.49 -28.26 -6.32
C ARG A 247 6.23 -29.07 -5.99
N LEU A 248 5.34 -29.23 -6.98
CA LEU A 248 4.10 -29.98 -6.83
C LEU A 248 4.31 -31.46 -7.09
N ASP A 249 3.59 -32.33 -6.36
CA ASP A 249 3.52 -33.76 -6.64
C ASP A 249 2.41 -34.04 -7.65
N TYR A 250 2.77 -34.11 -8.91
CA TYR A 250 1.82 -34.38 -9.99
C TYR A 250 1.29 -35.81 -10.02
N SER A 251 1.89 -36.73 -9.25
CA SER A 251 1.42 -38.14 -9.12
C SER A 251 0.17 -38.27 -8.25
N LYS A 252 -0.13 -37.24 -7.44
CA LYS A 252 -1.26 -37.23 -6.49
C LYS A 252 -2.19 -36.06 -6.75
N ARG A 253 -3.48 -36.26 -6.48
CA ARG A 253 -4.49 -35.22 -6.41
C ARG A 253 -5.23 -35.31 -5.07
N ILE A 254 -5.27 -34.19 -4.33
CA ILE A 254 -6.03 -34.03 -3.10
C ILE A 254 -7.00 -32.87 -3.31
N ASN A 255 -8.29 -33.10 -3.20
CA ASN A 255 -9.34 -32.11 -3.44
C ASN A 255 -9.18 -31.37 -4.80
N GLY A 256 -8.82 -32.11 -5.86
CA GLY A 256 -8.65 -31.57 -7.20
C GLY A 256 -7.34 -30.81 -7.46
N ARG A 257 -6.48 -30.65 -6.45
CA ARG A 257 -5.18 -29.95 -6.55
C ARG A 257 -4.01 -30.91 -6.33
N HIS A 258 -2.87 -30.62 -6.95
CA HIS A 258 -1.64 -31.34 -6.69
C HIS A 258 -1.04 -30.82 -5.36
N PRO A 259 -0.69 -31.72 -4.41
CA PRO A 259 -0.08 -31.30 -3.15
C PRO A 259 1.34 -30.79 -3.37
N ILE A 260 1.78 -29.88 -2.49
CA ILE A 260 3.18 -29.41 -2.48
C ILE A 260 4.06 -30.54 -1.98
N ALA A 261 5.01 -30.99 -2.83
CA ALA A 261 5.97 -32.01 -2.50
C ALA A 261 7.14 -31.45 -1.68
N ALA A 262 7.62 -30.27 -2.05
CA ALA A 262 8.74 -29.59 -1.38
C ALA A 262 8.73 -28.09 -1.70
N TYR A 263 9.40 -27.33 -0.82
CA TYR A 263 9.85 -25.97 -1.10
C TYR A 263 11.35 -26.04 -1.43
N GLU A 264 11.73 -25.63 -2.62
CA GLU A 264 13.12 -25.66 -3.08
C GLU A 264 13.65 -24.24 -3.22
N PHE A 265 14.88 -24.03 -2.71
CA PHE A 265 15.54 -22.73 -2.76
C PHE A 265 16.41 -22.62 -4.02
N LEU A 266 16.26 -21.50 -4.70
CA LEU A 266 17.10 -21.06 -5.81
C LEU A 266 17.79 -19.76 -5.43
N GLY A 267 19.09 -19.77 -5.41
CA GLY A 267 19.91 -18.59 -5.08
C GLY A 267 21.32 -18.96 -4.62
N PRO A 268 22.16 -17.95 -4.38
CA PRO A 268 23.50 -18.14 -3.85
C PRO A 268 23.49 -18.62 -2.38
N ASN A 269 24.68 -18.83 -1.80
CA ASN A 269 24.80 -19.22 -0.40
C ASN A 269 24.25 -18.11 0.51
N LEU A 270 23.35 -18.49 1.42
CA LEU A 270 22.65 -17.57 2.32
C LEU A 270 23.15 -17.63 3.78
N LYS A 271 24.08 -18.57 4.09
CA LYS A 271 24.51 -18.80 5.46
C LYS A 271 25.14 -17.55 6.08
N GLY A 272 24.61 -17.14 7.22
CA GLY A 272 25.08 -15.99 7.99
C GLY A 272 24.58 -14.62 7.48
N LYS A 273 23.94 -14.56 6.31
CA LYS A 273 23.42 -13.29 5.77
C LYS A 273 22.11 -12.89 6.44
N ASP A 274 21.93 -11.59 6.66
CA ASP A 274 20.65 -10.98 7.01
C ASP A 274 19.77 -10.89 5.77
N MET A 275 18.44 -10.92 5.95
CA MET A 275 17.52 -11.05 4.81
C MET A 275 16.27 -10.18 4.94
N ILE A 276 15.86 -9.63 3.81
CA ILE A 276 14.48 -9.17 3.64
C ILE A 276 13.71 -10.22 2.85
N LEU A 277 12.67 -10.78 3.46
CA LEU A 277 11.64 -11.56 2.78
C LEU A 277 10.53 -10.60 2.35
N ILE A 278 10.37 -10.38 1.03
CA ILE A 278 9.45 -9.37 0.51
C ILE A 278 8.26 -10.00 -0.22
N ASP A 279 7.06 -9.52 0.11
CA ASP A 279 5.80 -9.96 -0.51
C ASP A 279 4.86 -8.76 -0.70
N ASP A 280 3.78 -8.91 -1.49
CA ASP A 280 2.73 -7.89 -1.59
C ASP A 280 1.76 -7.94 -0.41
N MET A 281 1.37 -9.13 0.03
CA MET A 281 0.42 -9.28 1.12
C MET A 281 0.70 -10.48 2.01
N ILE A 282 0.45 -10.29 3.30
CA ILE A 282 0.37 -11.36 4.27
C ILE A 282 -1.11 -11.64 4.55
N SER A 283 -1.63 -12.76 4.02
CA SER A 283 -2.98 -13.23 4.34
C SER A 283 -2.97 -14.02 5.66
N SER A 284 -2.84 -15.35 5.63
CA SER A 284 -2.73 -16.18 6.84
C SER A 284 -1.33 -16.18 7.47
N GLY A 285 -0.30 -15.78 6.73
CA GLY A 285 1.10 -15.83 7.14
C GLY A 285 1.78 -17.18 6.96
N ASP A 286 1.05 -18.24 6.60
CA ASP A 286 1.62 -19.60 6.55
C ASP A 286 2.83 -19.71 5.62
N ILE A 287 2.82 -19.04 4.47
CA ILE A 287 3.92 -19.09 3.49
C ILE A 287 5.14 -18.37 4.04
N VAL A 288 5.00 -17.12 4.46
CA VAL A 288 6.13 -16.31 4.93
C VAL A 288 6.78 -16.90 6.17
N LEU A 289 6.01 -17.45 7.11
CA LEU A 289 6.52 -18.13 8.30
C LEU A 289 7.22 -19.46 7.94
N LYS A 290 6.64 -20.25 7.02
CA LYS A 290 7.27 -21.48 6.54
C LYS A 290 8.60 -21.20 5.86
N ILE A 291 8.66 -20.21 4.96
CA ILE A 291 9.89 -19.85 4.27
C ILE A 291 10.93 -19.31 5.25
N SER A 292 10.53 -18.46 6.21
CA SER A 292 11.44 -17.98 7.25
C SER A 292 12.06 -19.12 8.06
N SER A 293 11.27 -20.15 8.43
CA SER A 293 11.79 -21.35 9.10
C SER A 293 12.82 -22.08 8.24
N LEU A 294 12.54 -22.28 6.95
CA LEU A 294 13.47 -22.94 6.03
C LEU A 294 14.76 -22.14 5.81
N LEU A 295 14.68 -20.81 5.84
CA LEU A 295 15.87 -19.95 5.79
C LEU A 295 16.72 -20.08 7.05
N LYS A 296 16.10 -20.10 8.25
CA LYS A 296 16.82 -20.35 9.52
C LYS A 296 17.48 -21.73 9.56
N GLU A 297 16.81 -22.78 9.08
CA GLU A 297 17.38 -24.13 8.95
C GLU A 297 18.63 -24.16 8.06
N ARG A 298 18.72 -23.26 7.06
CA ARG A 298 19.89 -23.08 6.18
C ARG A 298 20.96 -22.16 6.76
N GLY A 299 20.75 -21.63 7.97
CA GLY A 299 21.69 -20.78 8.69
C GLY A 299 21.63 -19.31 8.33
N ALA A 300 20.47 -18.81 7.92
CA ALA A 300 20.22 -17.38 7.75
C ALA A 300 20.50 -16.61 9.06
N GLY A 301 20.98 -15.38 8.93
CA GLY A 301 21.10 -14.41 10.01
C GLY A 301 19.74 -13.86 10.45
N ARG A 302 19.60 -12.54 10.54
CA ARG A 302 18.32 -11.89 10.87
C ARG A 302 17.39 -11.96 9.68
N ILE A 303 16.10 -12.16 9.94
CA ILE A 303 15.05 -12.21 8.90
C ILE A 303 14.03 -11.12 9.16
N TYR A 304 13.87 -10.23 8.18
CA TYR A 304 12.93 -9.13 8.15
C TYR A 304 11.84 -9.42 7.14
N ILE A 305 10.61 -9.64 7.59
CA ILE A 305 9.47 -9.87 6.72
C ILE A 305 8.89 -8.52 6.34
N CYS A 306 8.89 -8.16 5.07
CA CYS A 306 8.31 -6.93 4.54
C CYS A 306 7.15 -7.24 3.62
N SER A 307 5.98 -6.66 3.88
CA SER A 307 4.81 -6.83 3.02
C SER A 307 4.01 -5.54 2.95
N THR A 308 3.53 -5.21 1.77
CA THR A 308 2.73 -4.00 1.58
C THR A 308 1.46 -4.05 2.41
N PHE A 309 0.77 -5.20 2.41
CA PHE A 309 -0.50 -5.37 3.12
C PHE A 309 -0.42 -6.49 4.16
N GLY A 310 -0.70 -6.16 5.40
CA GLY A 310 -0.82 -7.11 6.50
C GLY A 310 -2.29 -7.38 6.82
N LEU A 311 -2.88 -8.41 6.20
CA LEU A 311 -4.29 -8.78 6.43
C LEU A 311 -4.47 -9.62 7.69
N PHE A 312 -3.52 -10.49 8.01
CA PHE A 312 -3.51 -11.37 9.20
C PHE A 312 -4.84 -12.10 9.44
N THR A 313 -5.38 -12.71 8.39
CA THR A 313 -6.74 -13.29 8.37
C THR A 313 -6.97 -14.39 9.41
N ASN A 314 -5.91 -14.99 9.93
CA ASN A 314 -5.95 -16.05 10.95
C ASN A 314 -5.41 -15.58 12.32
N GLY A 315 -5.41 -14.26 12.58
CA GLY A 315 -4.87 -13.71 13.83
C GLY A 315 -3.34 -13.64 13.86
N LEU A 316 -2.80 -13.31 15.03
CA LEU A 316 -1.37 -13.06 15.23
C LEU A 316 -0.64 -14.17 16.00
N GLU A 317 -1.35 -15.15 16.55
CA GLU A 317 -0.80 -16.18 17.43
C GLU A 317 0.36 -16.93 16.80
N LYS A 318 0.25 -17.30 15.49
CA LYS A 318 1.34 -17.99 14.78
C LYS A 318 2.58 -17.11 14.63
N PHE A 319 2.41 -15.79 14.49
CA PHE A 319 3.54 -14.84 14.42
C PHE A 319 4.20 -14.69 15.79
N ASP A 320 3.41 -14.63 16.86
CA ASP A 320 3.93 -14.59 18.23
C ASP A 320 4.78 -15.83 18.55
N GLU A 321 4.27 -17.03 18.20
CA GLU A 321 4.98 -18.29 18.38
C GLU A 321 6.27 -18.34 17.55
N ALA A 322 6.20 -17.96 16.27
CA ALA A 322 7.34 -17.96 15.35
C ALA A 322 8.42 -16.95 15.79
N HIS A 323 8.03 -15.76 16.25
CA HIS A 323 8.97 -14.77 16.76
C HIS A 323 9.68 -15.28 18.03
N LYS A 324 8.93 -15.83 19.00
CA LYS A 324 9.50 -16.47 20.20
C LYS A 324 10.46 -17.60 19.89
N ALA A 325 10.20 -18.33 18.81
CA ALA A 325 11.09 -19.41 18.32
C ALA A 325 12.29 -18.89 17.51
N GLY A 326 12.44 -17.58 17.31
CA GLY A 326 13.53 -16.97 16.54
C GLY A 326 13.45 -17.22 15.03
N VAL A 327 12.25 -17.47 14.50
CA VAL A 327 12.03 -17.74 13.07
C VAL A 327 12.18 -16.46 12.24
N PHE A 328 11.82 -15.31 12.78
CA PHE A 328 12.04 -13.99 12.18
C PHE A 328 12.34 -12.95 13.27
N ASP A 329 12.92 -11.84 12.87
CA ASP A 329 13.35 -10.77 13.81
C ASP A 329 12.36 -9.61 13.82
N LYS A 330 11.95 -9.09 12.66
CA LYS A 330 10.94 -8.02 12.55
C LYS A 330 9.97 -8.30 11.42
N LEU A 331 8.77 -7.76 11.58
CA LEU A 331 7.68 -7.79 10.63
C LEU A 331 7.29 -6.35 10.29
N LEU A 332 7.39 -5.98 9.02
CA LEU A 332 7.09 -4.65 8.53
C LEU A 332 5.90 -4.71 7.58
N THR A 333 4.85 -3.94 7.86
CA THR A 333 3.80 -3.67 6.86
C THR A 333 3.47 -2.19 6.82
N THR A 334 2.77 -1.76 5.78
CA THR A 334 2.36 -0.37 5.66
C THR A 334 1.06 -0.09 6.40
N ASN A 335 0.79 1.19 6.70
CA ASN A 335 -0.49 1.66 7.23
C ASN A 335 -1.52 1.97 6.11
N LEU A 336 -1.37 1.36 4.95
CA LEU A 336 -2.25 1.52 3.79
C LEU A 336 -3.62 0.87 3.96
N ILE A 337 -3.69 -0.15 4.83
CA ILE A 337 -4.91 -0.81 5.27
C ILE A 337 -4.99 -0.77 6.80
N TYR A 338 -6.15 -1.09 7.34
CA TYR A 338 -6.38 -1.13 8.78
C TYR A 338 -5.35 -1.99 9.51
N GLN A 339 -4.80 -1.44 10.58
CA GLN A 339 -3.87 -2.10 11.49
C GLN A 339 -4.53 -2.21 12.87
N SER A 340 -4.70 -3.41 13.37
CA SER A 340 -5.32 -3.59 14.70
C SER A 340 -4.44 -3.04 15.81
N PRO A 341 -5.03 -2.53 16.91
CA PRO A 341 -4.26 -2.10 18.10
C PRO A 341 -3.37 -3.21 18.67
N GLU A 342 -3.81 -4.47 18.57
CA GLU A 342 -3.02 -5.62 18.97
C GLU A 342 -1.74 -5.76 18.12
N LEU A 343 -1.83 -5.62 16.78
CA LEU A 343 -0.69 -5.66 15.89
C LEU A 343 0.30 -4.53 16.20
N LEU A 344 -0.20 -3.31 16.38
CA LEU A 344 0.62 -2.13 16.67
C LEU A 344 1.36 -2.23 18.01
N ALA A 345 0.87 -3.05 18.95
CA ALA A 345 1.49 -3.27 20.27
C ALA A 345 2.59 -4.35 20.26
N LYS A 346 2.79 -5.09 19.14
CA LYS A 346 3.83 -6.14 19.08
C LYS A 346 5.21 -5.52 18.98
N ASP A 347 6.15 -6.00 19.75
CA ASP A 347 7.55 -5.55 19.79
C ASP A 347 8.35 -5.90 18.52
N TYR A 348 7.92 -6.93 17.81
CA TYR A 348 8.49 -7.34 16.53
C TYR A 348 7.90 -6.59 15.33
N TYR A 349 6.86 -5.79 15.53
CA TYR A 349 6.13 -5.15 14.45
C TYR A 349 6.60 -3.71 14.21
N ILE A 350 6.74 -3.34 12.93
CA ILE A 350 7.07 -1.98 12.50
C ILE A 350 6.04 -1.54 11.46
N SER A 351 5.27 -0.51 11.78
CA SER A 351 4.35 0.14 10.84
C SER A 351 5.09 1.14 9.96
N CYS A 352 5.03 0.94 8.64
CA CYS A 352 5.62 1.85 7.66
C CYS A 352 4.59 2.90 7.24
N ASP A 353 4.76 4.14 7.69
CA ASP A 353 3.80 5.22 7.42
C ASP A 353 3.90 5.73 5.98
N MET A 354 2.78 5.65 5.26
CA MET A 354 2.60 6.06 3.87
C MET A 354 1.91 7.42 3.72
N SER A 355 1.41 8.02 4.80
CA SER A 355 0.58 9.23 4.76
C SER A 355 1.28 10.39 4.04
N LYS A 356 2.56 10.63 4.37
CA LYS A 356 3.38 11.65 3.72
C LYS A 356 3.52 11.43 2.22
N TYR A 357 3.66 10.17 1.82
CA TYR A 357 3.85 9.82 0.41
C TYR A 357 2.56 9.99 -0.39
N ILE A 358 1.43 9.60 0.18
CA ILE A 358 0.10 9.82 -0.41
C ILE A 358 -0.15 11.33 -0.58
N ALA A 359 0.14 12.13 0.45
CA ALA A 359 0.00 13.57 0.38
C ALA A 359 0.85 14.20 -0.74
N LEU A 360 2.08 13.71 -0.96
CA LEU A 360 2.94 14.14 -2.10
C LEU A 360 2.30 13.80 -3.45
N ILE A 361 1.74 12.61 -3.60
CA ILE A 361 1.07 12.21 -4.84
C ILE A 361 -0.12 13.13 -5.11
N ILE A 362 -0.97 13.34 -4.11
CA ILE A 362 -2.15 14.22 -4.22
C ILE A 362 -1.74 15.64 -4.61
N ASP A 363 -0.77 16.20 -3.91
CA ASP A 363 -0.33 17.58 -4.16
C ASP A 363 0.30 17.74 -5.56
N THR A 364 1.10 16.75 -5.98
CA THR A 364 1.70 16.72 -7.34
C THR A 364 0.63 16.63 -8.42
N LEU A 365 -0.33 15.73 -8.27
CA LEU A 365 -1.42 15.55 -9.23
C LEU A 365 -2.37 16.76 -9.25
N ASN A 366 -2.64 17.38 -8.09
CA ASN A 366 -3.46 18.59 -8.03
C ASN A 366 -2.83 19.76 -8.79
N HIS A 367 -1.51 19.77 -8.96
CA HIS A 367 -0.78 20.75 -9.78
C HIS A 367 -0.51 20.26 -11.20
N ASP A 368 -1.14 19.16 -11.62
CA ASP A 368 -1.00 18.57 -12.97
C ASP A 368 0.46 18.27 -13.34
N GLN A 369 1.25 17.88 -12.34
CA GLN A 369 2.67 17.56 -12.51
C GLN A 369 2.89 16.05 -12.58
N SER A 370 3.99 15.67 -13.26
CA SER A 370 4.39 14.26 -13.36
C SER A 370 4.76 13.66 -12.02
N VAL A 371 4.19 12.52 -11.69
CA VAL A 371 4.54 11.72 -10.50
C VAL A 371 5.75 10.81 -10.71
N SER A 372 6.36 10.78 -11.90
CA SER A 372 7.45 9.86 -12.25
C SER A 372 8.62 9.87 -11.26
N TYR A 373 8.98 11.04 -10.71
CA TYR A 373 10.06 11.14 -9.71
C TYR A 373 9.66 10.53 -8.35
N LEU A 374 8.36 10.48 -8.05
CA LEU A 374 7.84 9.80 -6.86
C LEU A 374 7.85 8.28 -7.06
N LEU A 375 7.53 7.83 -8.26
CA LEU A 375 7.46 6.40 -8.61
C LEU A 375 8.85 5.75 -8.62
N ASN A 376 9.92 6.51 -8.89
CA ASN A 376 11.29 6.01 -8.86
C ASN A 376 11.98 6.32 -7.51
N PRO A 377 12.09 5.36 -6.59
CA PRO A 377 12.68 5.56 -5.27
C PRO A 377 14.21 5.37 -5.22
N VAL A 378 14.88 5.01 -6.34
CA VAL A 378 16.29 4.57 -6.37
C VAL A 378 17.22 5.53 -5.66
N ASP A 379 17.24 6.81 -6.05
CA ASP A 379 18.12 7.82 -5.45
C ASP A 379 17.85 8.04 -3.96
N ARG A 380 16.57 7.95 -3.56
CA ARG A 380 16.15 8.10 -2.16
C ARG A 380 16.60 6.93 -1.32
N ILE A 381 16.49 5.71 -1.84
CA ILE A 381 16.95 4.49 -1.16
C ILE A 381 18.47 4.52 -1.04
N ASN A 382 19.19 4.77 -2.13
CA ASN A 382 20.65 4.81 -2.13
C ASN A 382 21.19 5.85 -1.15
N ARG A 383 20.60 7.05 -1.10
CA ARG A 383 20.97 8.07 -0.11
C ARG A 383 20.68 7.63 1.32
N CYS A 384 19.55 6.96 1.56
CA CYS A 384 19.18 6.45 2.88
C CYS A 384 20.18 5.40 3.37
N VAL A 385 20.54 4.45 2.50
CA VAL A 385 21.53 3.40 2.79
C VAL A 385 22.91 3.99 3.01
N SER A 386 23.39 4.89 2.13
CA SER A 386 24.70 5.53 2.27
C SER A 386 24.81 6.32 3.59
N ASN A 387 23.78 7.09 3.95
CA ASN A 387 23.76 7.81 5.22
C ASN A 387 23.75 6.88 6.44
N TYR A 388 23.09 5.71 6.33
CA TYR A 388 23.09 4.71 7.38
C TYR A 388 24.47 4.07 7.54
N MET A 389 25.10 3.62 6.45
CA MET A 389 26.41 2.96 6.46
C MET A 389 27.50 3.90 7.00
N ALA A 390 27.49 5.18 6.60
CA ALA A 390 28.46 6.16 7.08
C ALA A 390 28.47 6.33 8.62
N GLN A 391 27.38 6.02 9.32
CA GLN A 391 27.33 6.07 10.79
C GLN A 391 28.11 4.93 11.46
N TYR A 392 28.45 3.86 10.72
CA TYR A 392 29.15 2.68 11.22
C TYR A 392 30.58 2.57 10.70
N ASP A 393 30.93 3.24 9.59
CA ASP A 393 32.27 3.27 9.02
C ASP A 393 33.24 4.20 9.80
N GLU A 394 32.70 5.08 10.67
CA GLU A 394 33.48 5.99 11.52
C GLU A 394 33.89 5.38 12.88
N LYS A 395 33.68 4.10 13.10
CA LYS A 395 34.07 3.37 14.32
C LYS A 395 35.04 2.23 14.04
#